data_05dac45030224a935cb14bffba10553b
#
_entry.id   05dac45030224a935cb14bffba10553b
#
_cell.length_a   1.000
_cell.length_b   1.000
_cell.length_c   1.000
_cell.angle_alpha   90.00
_cell.angle_beta   90.00
_cell.angle_gamma   90.00
#
_symmetry.space_group_name_H-M   'P 1'
#
loop_
_entity.id
_entity.type
_entity.pdbx_description
1 polymer ?
#
loop_
_entity_poly.entity_id
_entity_poly.type
_entity_poly.pdbx_seq_one_letter_code
_entity_poly.pdbx_strand_id
1 'polypeptide(L)'
;MALLRIAHPHARAAAARGFHALADETRLRIVDLLRDGERCVCDLQDWLGMSQSALSFHLKTMKDAGLLIDRRQGRWVYYRLNAEGLAALEETLSRLTGE
;
A
#
# COMPACT_ATOMS: atom_id res chain seq x y z
N MET A 1 3.51 13.98 25.00
CA MET A 1 3.78 15.31 24.66
C MET A 1 3.53 15.63 23.23
N ALA A 2 2.65 16.55 23.02
CA ALA A 2 2.25 16.92 21.67
C ALA A 2 3.42 17.41 20.83
N LEU A 3 4.33 18.17 21.42
CA LEU A 3 5.49 18.71 20.70
C LEU A 3 6.37 17.61 20.14
N LEU A 4 6.61 16.54 20.92
CA LEU A 4 7.43 15.45 20.45
C LEU A 4 6.82 14.75 19.25
N ARG A 5 5.50 14.56 19.27
CA ARG A 5 4.82 13.93 18.14
C ARG A 5 4.86 14.80 16.90
N ILE A 6 4.73 16.11 17.08
CA ILE A 6 4.80 17.05 15.97
C ILE A 6 6.19 17.05 15.35
N ALA A 7 7.21 16.75 16.15
CA ALA A 7 8.59 16.81 15.71
C ALA A 7 9.08 15.58 14.96
N HIS A 8 8.17 14.67 14.55
CA HIS A 8 8.56 13.48 13.79
C HIS A 8 8.22 13.65 12.30
N PRO A 9 9.06 14.42 11.56
CA PRO A 9 8.76 14.69 10.15
C PRO A 9 8.80 13.44 9.27
N HIS A 10 9.64 12.45 9.64
CA HIS A 10 9.73 11.23 8.86
C HIS A 10 8.43 10.42 8.93
N ALA A 11 7.81 10.35 10.10
CA ALA A 11 6.55 9.65 10.26
C ALA A 11 5.45 10.33 9.46
N ARG A 12 5.43 11.65 9.47
CA ARG A 12 4.44 12.42 8.71
C ARG A 12 4.62 12.25 7.21
N ALA A 13 5.87 12.29 6.75
CA ALA A 13 6.17 12.10 5.34
C ALA A 13 5.81 10.68 4.88
N ALA A 14 6.09 9.68 5.70
CA ALA A 14 5.74 8.31 5.37
C ALA A 14 4.23 8.13 5.29
N ALA A 15 3.49 8.72 6.22
CA ALA A 15 2.03 8.66 6.20
C ALA A 15 1.48 9.34 4.94
N ALA A 16 2.03 10.48 4.57
CA ALA A 16 1.60 11.20 3.37
C ALA A 16 1.80 10.34 2.13
N ARG A 17 2.95 9.66 2.02
CA ARG A 17 3.20 8.76 0.89
C ARG A 17 2.21 7.61 0.87
N GLY A 18 1.91 7.05 2.04
CA GLY A 18 0.94 5.96 2.13
C GLY A 18 -0.46 6.38 1.70
N PHE A 19 -0.92 7.54 2.19
CA PHE A 19 -2.23 8.04 1.79
C PHE A 19 -2.26 8.38 0.30
N HIS A 20 -1.17 8.97 -0.20
CA HIS A 20 -1.09 9.26 -1.63
C HIS A 20 -1.21 7.98 -2.46
N ALA A 21 -0.54 6.92 -2.03
CA ALA A 21 -0.59 5.64 -2.74
C ALA A 21 -1.99 5.02 -2.69
N LEU A 22 -2.80 5.36 -1.71
CA LEU A 22 -4.18 4.86 -1.63
C LEU A 22 -5.19 5.78 -2.30
N ALA A 23 -4.78 6.97 -2.71
CA ALA A 23 -5.70 7.97 -3.27
C ALA A 23 -5.92 7.72 -4.77
N ASP A 24 -6.28 6.50 -5.11
CA ASP A 24 -6.53 6.10 -6.49
C ASP A 24 -7.45 4.88 -6.47
N GLU A 25 -8.49 4.93 -7.28
CA GLU A 25 -9.51 3.88 -7.26
C GLU A 25 -8.95 2.51 -7.61
N THR A 26 -8.06 2.44 -8.60
CA THR A 26 -7.43 1.18 -8.98
C THR A 26 -6.61 0.61 -7.82
N ARG A 27 -5.86 1.47 -7.14
CA ARG A 27 -5.04 1.01 -6.03
C ARG A 27 -5.89 0.54 -4.85
N LEU A 28 -7.02 1.18 -4.60
CA LEU A 28 -7.94 0.66 -3.58
C LEU A 28 -8.50 -0.71 -3.98
N ARG A 29 -8.77 -0.93 -5.27
CA ARG A 29 -9.19 -2.23 -5.75
C ARG A 29 -8.10 -3.29 -5.54
N ILE A 30 -6.85 -2.92 -5.74
CA ILE A 30 -5.73 -3.82 -5.50
C ILE A 30 -5.70 -4.25 -4.03
N VAL A 31 -5.90 -3.30 -3.11
CA VAL A 31 -5.96 -3.63 -1.69
C VAL A 31 -7.07 -4.65 -1.43
N ASP A 32 -8.25 -4.42 -2.00
CA ASP A 32 -9.37 -5.35 -1.82
C ASP A 32 -9.03 -6.74 -2.33
N LEU A 33 -8.38 -6.83 -3.49
CA LEU A 33 -8.02 -8.12 -4.07
C LEU A 33 -6.99 -8.87 -3.25
N LEU A 34 -6.18 -8.16 -2.49
CA LEU A 34 -5.13 -8.76 -1.66
C LEU A 34 -5.56 -9.01 -0.22
N ARG A 35 -6.80 -8.68 0.13
CA ARG A 35 -7.26 -8.83 1.52
C ARG A 35 -7.20 -10.24 2.03
N ASP A 36 -7.43 -11.21 1.17
CA ASP A 36 -7.49 -12.61 1.57
C ASP A 36 -6.15 -13.31 1.45
N GLY A 37 -5.11 -12.59 1.08
CA GLY A 37 -3.78 -13.16 1.02
C GLY A 37 -3.03 -12.80 -0.24
N GLU A 38 -1.87 -13.41 -0.39
CA GLU A 38 -0.95 -13.19 -1.48
C GLU A 38 -1.57 -13.57 -2.83
N ARG A 39 -1.27 -12.77 -3.86
CA ARG A 39 -1.75 -13.03 -5.22
C ARG A 39 -0.63 -12.82 -6.24
N CYS A 40 -0.68 -13.63 -7.28
CA CYS A 40 0.22 -13.46 -8.42
C CYS A 40 -0.13 -12.19 -9.18
N VAL A 41 0.89 -11.52 -9.73
CA VAL A 41 0.66 -10.37 -10.61
C VAL A 41 -0.24 -10.76 -11.77
N CYS A 42 -0.11 -11.99 -12.28
CA CYS A 42 -0.94 -12.47 -13.38
C CYS A 42 -2.43 -12.47 -13.02
N ASP A 43 -2.77 -12.86 -11.79
CA ASP A 43 -4.16 -12.83 -11.34
C ASP A 43 -4.67 -11.42 -11.23
N LEU A 44 -3.85 -10.53 -10.67
CA LEU A 44 -4.24 -9.12 -10.54
C LEU A 44 -4.47 -8.49 -11.90
N GLN A 45 -3.62 -8.81 -12.85
CA GLN A 45 -3.76 -8.28 -14.21
C GLN A 45 -5.08 -8.73 -14.84
N ASP A 46 -5.42 -9.99 -14.70
CA ASP A 46 -6.66 -10.52 -15.23
C ASP A 46 -7.87 -9.88 -14.58
N TRP A 47 -7.88 -9.80 -13.25
CA TRP A 47 -9.03 -9.27 -12.53
C TRP A 47 -9.24 -7.78 -12.77
N LEU A 48 -8.14 -7.03 -12.94
CA LEU A 48 -8.23 -5.59 -13.14
C LEU A 48 -8.41 -5.21 -14.61
N GLY A 49 -8.11 -6.14 -15.52
CA GLY A 49 -8.28 -5.90 -16.94
C GLY A 49 -7.38 -4.80 -17.47
N MET A 50 -6.16 -4.71 -16.97
CA MET A 50 -5.25 -3.62 -17.35
C MET A 50 -3.93 -4.18 -17.88
N SER A 51 -3.18 -3.31 -18.55
CA SER A 51 -1.89 -3.70 -19.11
C SER A 51 -0.89 -3.98 -18.00
N GLN A 52 0.12 -4.79 -18.33
CA GLN A 52 1.18 -5.12 -17.39
C GLN A 52 1.92 -3.86 -16.94
N SER A 53 2.22 -2.95 -17.86
CA SER A 53 2.97 -1.75 -17.52
C SER A 53 2.17 -0.82 -16.60
N ALA A 54 0.87 -0.68 -16.83
CA ALA A 54 0.02 0.12 -15.96
C ALA A 54 -0.06 -0.48 -14.57
N LEU A 55 -0.27 -1.80 -14.50
CA LEU A 55 -0.33 -2.50 -13.21
C LEU A 55 1.01 -2.39 -12.48
N SER A 56 2.12 -2.58 -13.19
CA SER A 56 3.45 -2.47 -12.58
C SER A 56 3.68 -1.10 -11.95
N PHE A 57 3.19 -0.04 -12.60
CA PHE A 57 3.31 1.30 -12.05
C PHE A 57 2.56 1.42 -10.72
N HIS A 58 1.33 0.92 -10.67
CA HIS A 58 0.54 0.95 -9.43
C HIS A 58 1.18 0.13 -8.32
N LEU A 59 1.63 -1.08 -8.65
CA LEU A 59 2.24 -1.96 -7.65
C LEU A 59 3.53 -1.36 -7.10
N LYS A 60 4.35 -0.77 -7.97
CA LYS A 60 5.58 -0.13 -7.53
C LYS A 60 5.28 1.07 -6.62
N THR A 61 4.32 1.88 -6.99
CA THR A 61 3.93 3.04 -6.18
C THR A 61 3.51 2.60 -4.77
N MET A 62 2.70 1.54 -4.69
CA MET A 62 2.22 1.05 -3.40
C MET A 62 3.34 0.38 -2.61
N LYS A 63 4.21 -0.36 -3.29
CA LYS A 63 5.35 -1.00 -2.62
C LYS A 63 6.31 0.04 -2.06
N ASP A 64 6.62 1.06 -2.87
CA ASP A 64 7.54 2.13 -2.43
C ASP A 64 6.98 2.91 -1.25
N ALA A 65 5.65 2.96 -1.14
CA ALA A 65 4.99 3.61 -0.01
C ALA A 65 4.87 2.70 1.22
N GLY A 66 5.37 1.47 1.14
CA GLY A 66 5.36 0.54 2.27
C GLY A 66 4.04 -0.19 2.47
N LEU A 67 3.16 -0.20 1.47
CA LEU A 67 1.85 -0.83 1.61
C LEU A 67 1.79 -2.26 1.08
N LEU A 68 2.73 -2.63 0.23
CA LEU A 68 2.80 -3.96 -0.34
C LEU A 68 4.17 -4.56 -0.14
N ILE A 69 4.19 -5.89 -0.07
CA ILE A 69 5.42 -6.67 -0.02
C ILE A 69 5.37 -7.64 -1.19
N ASP A 70 6.46 -7.72 -1.94
CA ASP A 70 6.52 -8.64 -3.07
C ASP A 70 7.40 -9.84 -2.74
N ARG A 71 7.16 -10.92 -3.48
CA ARG A 71 7.93 -12.14 -3.38
C ARG A 71 8.07 -12.71 -4.78
N ARG A 72 9.28 -13.08 -5.13
CA ARG A 72 9.54 -13.68 -6.44
C ARG A 72 9.75 -15.18 -6.28
N GLN A 73 9.10 -15.94 -7.15
CA GLN A 73 9.28 -17.38 -7.19
C GLN A 73 9.42 -17.79 -8.66
N GLY A 74 10.66 -18.10 -9.07
CA GLY A 74 10.96 -18.30 -10.46
C GLY A 74 10.69 -17.04 -11.25
N ARG A 75 9.90 -17.17 -12.30
CA ARG A 75 9.50 -16.00 -13.11
C ARG A 75 8.21 -15.36 -12.63
N TRP A 76 7.60 -15.90 -11.55
CA TRP A 76 6.34 -15.39 -11.03
C TRP A 76 6.62 -14.38 -9.91
N VAL A 77 5.82 -13.33 -9.88
CA VAL A 77 5.90 -12.32 -8.83
C VAL A 77 4.56 -12.29 -8.10
N TYR A 78 4.64 -12.32 -6.79
CA TYR A 78 3.48 -12.30 -5.92
C TYR A 78 3.51 -11.07 -5.04
N TYR A 79 2.35 -10.52 -4.74
CA TYR A 79 2.24 -9.39 -3.84
C TYR A 79 1.28 -9.72 -2.71
N ARG A 80 1.55 -9.15 -1.55
CA ARG A 80 0.65 -9.21 -0.41
C ARG A 80 0.63 -7.86 0.30
N LEU A 81 -0.42 -7.64 1.09
CA LEU A 81 -0.51 -6.41 1.86
C LEU A 81 0.56 -6.41 2.95
N ASN A 82 1.14 -5.24 3.19
CA ASN A 82 2.01 -5.04 4.33
C ASN A 82 1.16 -4.54 5.49
N ALA A 83 0.80 -5.44 6.41
CA ALA A 83 -0.08 -5.12 7.51
C ALA A 83 0.47 -3.99 8.37
N GLU A 84 1.80 -3.96 8.57
CA GLU A 84 2.42 -2.91 9.37
C GLU A 84 2.29 -1.54 8.71
N GLY A 85 2.45 -1.50 7.38
CA GLY A 85 2.30 -0.24 6.65
C GLY A 85 0.88 0.30 6.73
N LEU A 86 -0.11 -0.58 6.60
CA LEU A 86 -1.51 -0.17 6.71
C LEU A 86 -1.86 0.24 8.14
N ALA A 87 -1.32 -0.49 9.14
CA ALA A 87 -1.57 -0.15 10.54
C ALA A 87 -1.02 1.22 10.90
N ALA A 88 0.11 1.60 10.30
CA ALA A 88 0.68 2.92 10.53
C ALA A 88 -0.24 4.03 10.05
N LEU A 89 -0.92 3.81 8.92
CA LEU A 89 -1.89 4.78 8.40
C LEU A 89 -3.12 4.84 9.29
N GLU A 90 -3.57 3.69 9.76
CA GLU A 90 -4.70 3.62 10.68
C GLU A 90 -4.40 4.39 11.96
N GLU A 91 -3.20 4.22 12.50
CA GLU A 91 -2.79 4.95 13.69
C GLU A 91 -2.79 6.45 13.47
N THR A 92 -2.31 6.89 12.30
CA THR A 92 -2.32 8.30 11.95
C THR A 92 -3.75 8.84 11.92
N LEU A 93 -4.68 8.10 11.32
CA LEU A 93 -6.08 8.51 11.28
C LEU A 93 -6.68 8.59 12.67
N SER A 94 -6.37 7.62 13.53
CA SER A 94 -6.85 7.63 14.91
C SER A 94 -6.41 8.88 15.65
N ARG A 95 -5.15 9.26 15.48
CA ARG A 95 -4.66 10.49 16.12
C ARG A 95 -5.38 11.73 15.61
N LEU A 96 -5.67 11.77 14.30
CA LEU A 96 -6.37 12.92 13.72
C LEU A 96 -7.80 13.03 14.18
N THR A 97 -8.43 11.91 14.51
CA THR A 97 -9.81 11.91 15.00
C THR A 97 -9.90 12.05 16.52
N GLY A 98 -8.76 12.16 17.19
CA GLY A 98 -8.75 12.37 18.64
C GLY A 98 -8.88 11.10 19.46
N GLU A 99 -8.61 9.96 18.86
CA GLU A 99 -8.75 8.68 19.57
C GLU A 99 -7.45 8.03 19.96
#